data_b83e48a17d6e9c9f8b4312dca9850a90
#
_entry.id   b83e48a17d6e9c9f8b4312dca9850a90
#
_cell.length_a   1.000
_cell.length_b   1.000
_cell.length_c   1.000
_cell.angle_alpha   90.00
_cell.angle_beta   90.00
_cell.angle_gamma   90.00
#
_symmetry.space_group_name_H-M   'P 1'
#
loop_
_entity.id
_entity.type
_entity.pdbx_description
1 polymer ?
#
loop_
_entity_poly.entity_id
_entity_poly.type
_entity_poly.pdbx_seq_one_letter_code
_entity_poly.pdbx_strand_id
1 'polypeptide(L)'
;YNIELEKKNESNSKKADGAIVKENKVLGVIELKSNKTKNLDSVKDQAFGYKNNHKGCNYVISSNFHKLRFYVDDATEYEEFDLYNLDKESFKRFYLYLRKEGLLDKNLPKLLKEETKFHEEKISKDLYRDYSAFKNKFFENIVKNNPQYDKLLLFKKSQKFLDRILFILFAEDKNLIPTNAISRVVESWALADDLQYKPLYDLFKILFTHLNEGHVYKSGYEIPAYGGGLFTPDPLLDSIKVDDDILKDDLLILSKYDYNTDVDVNILGHIFEHSLSEIEEIEAKLKGEDVDKSKGKRKKDGVFYTPKYITKYIVDNTVGKLCNEKKSILELDQDFDIVKYQKSSG
;
A
#
# COMPACT_ATOMS: atom_id res chain seq x y z
N TYR A 1 -10.21 -33.72 -22.16
CA TYR A 1 -10.26 -33.00 -20.87
C TYR A 1 -8.96 -32.18 -20.72
N ASN A 2 -9.06 -31.04 -20.05
CA ASN A 2 -7.91 -30.16 -19.86
C ASN A 2 -7.35 -30.23 -18.44
N ILE A 3 -7.82 -31.20 -17.63
CA ILE A 3 -7.30 -31.49 -16.28
C ILE A 3 -6.82 -32.92 -16.27
N GLU A 4 -5.55 -33.11 -15.87
CA GLU A 4 -4.96 -34.43 -15.63
C GLU A 4 -4.72 -34.57 -14.12
N LEU A 5 -5.14 -35.69 -13.55
CA LEU A 5 -4.93 -36.01 -12.14
C LEU A 5 -3.58 -36.69 -11.94
N GLU A 6 -2.99 -36.50 -10.77
CA GLU A 6 -1.70 -37.07 -10.38
C GLU A 6 -0.59 -36.90 -11.43
N LYS A 7 -0.50 -35.71 -12.02
CA LYS A 7 0.49 -35.42 -13.07
C LYS A 7 1.90 -35.49 -12.50
N LYS A 8 2.73 -36.38 -13.09
CA LYS A 8 4.15 -36.49 -12.72
C LYS A 8 4.94 -35.29 -13.19
N ASN A 9 5.89 -34.84 -12.37
CA ASN A 9 6.87 -33.83 -12.75
C ASN A 9 7.77 -34.32 -13.89
N GLU A 10 8.27 -33.40 -14.71
CA GLU A 10 9.21 -33.71 -15.78
C GLU A 10 10.58 -34.17 -15.28
N SER A 11 11.01 -33.66 -14.13
CA SER A 11 12.37 -33.87 -13.58
C SER A 11 12.47 -34.88 -12.42
N ASN A 12 11.34 -35.27 -11.82
CA ASN A 12 11.33 -36.20 -10.67
C ASN A 12 10.04 -37.01 -10.60
N SER A 13 9.98 -37.98 -9.67
CA SER A 13 8.81 -38.89 -9.52
C SER A 13 7.65 -38.30 -8.71
N LYS A 14 7.75 -37.05 -8.21
CA LYS A 14 6.68 -36.41 -7.46
C LYS A 14 5.53 -36.04 -8.40
N LYS A 15 4.31 -36.04 -7.85
CA LYS A 15 3.08 -35.74 -8.60
C LYS A 15 2.32 -34.59 -7.95
N ALA A 16 1.82 -33.67 -8.76
CA ALA A 16 0.79 -32.73 -8.34
C ALA A 16 -0.57 -33.44 -8.31
N ASP A 17 -1.48 -33.05 -7.42
CA ASP A 17 -2.83 -33.61 -7.34
C ASP A 17 -3.60 -33.42 -8.65
N GLY A 18 -3.38 -32.30 -9.33
CA GLY A 18 -3.92 -32.05 -10.65
C GLY A 18 -3.04 -31.10 -11.47
N ALA A 19 -3.23 -31.13 -12.78
CA ALA A 19 -2.61 -30.20 -13.72
C ALA A 19 -3.59 -29.73 -14.78
N ILE A 20 -3.51 -28.44 -15.09
CA ILE A 20 -4.25 -27.84 -16.22
C ILE A 20 -3.37 -27.98 -17.46
N VAL A 21 -3.87 -28.70 -18.46
CA VAL A 21 -3.09 -29.09 -19.64
C VAL A 21 -3.73 -28.59 -20.93
N LYS A 22 -2.92 -28.05 -21.83
CA LYS A 22 -3.30 -27.74 -23.21
C LYS A 22 -2.20 -28.23 -24.16
N GLU A 23 -2.57 -29.02 -25.16
CA GLU A 23 -1.63 -29.52 -26.20
C GLU A 23 -0.36 -30.16 -25.57
N ASN A 24 -0.57 -31.02 -24.59
CA ASN A 24 0.47 -31.68 -23.81
C ASN A 24 1.39 -30.78 -22.97
N LYS A 25 1.09 -29.47 -22.88
CA LYS A 25 1.82 -28.53 -22.01
C LYS A 25 1.05 -28.29 -20.74
N VAL A 26 1.75 -28.33 -19.60
CA VAL A 26 1.18 -27.97 -18.29
C VAL A 26 1.17 -26.45 -18.18
N LEU A 27 -0.02 -25.86 -18.10
CA LEU A 27 -0.23 -24.42 -17.91
C LEU A 27 -0.39 -24.06 -16.44
N GLY A 28 -0.88 -24.98 -15.63
CA GLY A 28 -1.08 -24.77 -14.19
C GLY A 28 -1.03 -26.07 -13.41
N VAL A 29 -0.68 -25.98 -12.16
CA VAL A 29 -0.69 -27.09 -11.20
C VAL A 29 -1.73 -26.85 -10.12
N ILE A 30 -2.32 -27.91 -9.61
CA ILE A 30 -3.36 -27.89 -8.58
C ILE A 30 -2.87 -28.75 -7.43
N GLU A 31 -2.88 -28.18 -6.23
CA GLU A 31 -2.56 -28.87 -4.99
C GLU A 31 -3.75 -28.78 -4.04
N LEU A 32 -4.26 -29.92 -3.62
CA LEU A 32 -5.45 -30.02 -2.80
C LEU A 32 -5.09 -30.56 -1.41
N LYS A 33 -5.69 -29.95 -0.40
CA LYS A 33 -5.56 -30.42 0.98
C LYS A 33 -6.93 -30.63 1.60
N SER A 34 -7.00 -31.43 2.64
CA SER A 34 -8.25 -31.61 3.36
C SER A 34 -8.66 -30.30 4.05
N ASN A 35 -9.94 -30.13 4.33
CA ASN A 35 -10.50 -28.98 5.06
C ASN A 35 -9.95 -28.81 6.49
N LYS A 36 -9.23 -29.80 7.00
CA LYS A 36 -8.49 -29.70 8.27
C LYS A 36 -7.24 -28.83 8.15
N THR A 37 -6.68 -28.66 6.96
CA THR A 37 -5.56 -27.76 6.68
C THR A 37 -6.07 -26.34 6.58
N LYS A 38 -6.08 -25.61 7.68
CA LYS A 38 -6.60 -24.23 7.72
C LYS A 38 -5.69 -23.21 7.00
N ASN A 39 -4.38 -23.41 7.06
CA ASN A 39 -3.39 -22.50 6.46
C ASN A 39 -2.85 -23.06 5.15
N LEU A 40 -3.19 -22.40 4.03
CA LEU A 40 -2.69 -22.76 2.70
C LEU A 40 -1.26 -22.28 2.41
N ASP A 41 -0.66 -21.45 3.27
CA ASP A 41 0.74 -21.05 3.12
C ASP A 41 1.69 -22.24 3.31
N SER A 42 1.32 -23.21 4.16
CA SER A 42 2.09 -24.44 4.36
C SER A 42 2.17 -25.33 3.11
N VAL A 43 1.29 -25.09 2.14
CA VAL A 43 1.19 -25.89 0.90
C VAL A 43 1.86 -25.20 -0.28
N LYS A 44 2.09 -23.90 -0.15
CA LYS A 44 2.59 -23.03 -1.22
C LYS A 44 3.91 -23.54 -1.80
N ASP A 45 4.89 -23.84 -0.96
CA ASP A 45 6.23 -24.26 -1.41
C ASP A 45 6.17 -25.59 -2.16
N GLN A 46 5.31 -26.52 -1.74
CA GLN A 46 5.07 -27.77 -2.44
C GLN A 46 4.46 -27.53 -3.81
N ALA A 47 3.43 -26.72 -3.91
CA ALA A 47 2.73 -26.40 -5.16
C ALA A 47 3.65 -25.69 -6.15
N PHE A 48 4.46 -24.72 -5.67
CA PHE A 48 5.44 -24.05 -6.52
C PHE A 48 6.62 -24.96 -6.89
N GLY A 49 6.99 -25.89 -6.05
CA GLY A 49 7.92 -26.96 -6.39
C GLY A 49 7.44 -27.78 -7.60
N TYR A 50 6.15 -28.08 -7.70
CA TYR A 50 5.59 -28.73 -8.90
C TYR A 50 5.59 -27.80 -10.12
N LYS A 51 5.13 -26.54 -9.97
CA LYS A 51 5.15 -25.55 -11.05
C LYS A 51 6.52 -25.41 -11.70
N ASN A 52 7.57 -25.31 -10.88
CA ASN A 52 8.94 -25.09 -11.35
C ASN A 52 9.52 -26.29 -12.13
N ASN A 53 8.90 -27.46 -12.04
CA ASN A 53 9.27 -28.66 -12.78
C ASN A 53 8.56 -28.78 -14.14
N HIS A 54 7.71 -27.80 -14.52
CA HIS A 54 7.02 -27.79 -15.79
C HIS A 54 7.31 -26.48 -16.54
N LYS A 55 8.03 -26.56 -17.65
CA LYS A 55 8.38 -25.39 -18.45
C LYS A 55 7.14 -24.71 -19.04
N GLY A 56 6.98 -23.41 -18.78
CA GLY A 56 5.83 -22.64 -19.26
C GLY A 56 4.58 -22.76 -18.38
N CYS A 57 4.67 -23.38 -17.22
CA CYS A 57 3.59 -23.40 -16.24
C CYS A 57 3.50 -22.04 -15.55
N ASN A 58 2.39 -21.32 -15.73
CA ASN A 58 2.18 -19.98 -15.20
C ASN A 58 1.29 -19.96 -13.95
N TYR A 59 0.47 -20.99 -13.77
CA TYR A 59 -0.57 -20.97 -12.74
C TYR A 59 -0.30 -21.97 -11.62
N VAL A 60 -0.62 -21.57 -10.40
CA VAL A 60 -0.71 -22.47 -9.24
C VAL A 60 -2.06 -22.27 -8.58
N ILE A 61 -2.76 -23.36 -8.31
CA ILE A 61 -3.99 -23.38 -7.54
C ILE A 61 -3.75 -24.20 -6.30
N SER A 62 -4.02 -23.65 -5.13
CA SER A 62 -4.07 -24.41 -3.89
C SER A 62 -5.46 -24.28 -3.25
N SER A 63 -6.00 -25.39 -2.74
CA SER A 63 -7.32 -25.38 -2.11
C SER A 63 -7.41 -26.38 -0.98
N ASN A 64 -8.18 -26.02 0.05
CA ASN A 64 -8.64 -26.92 1.11
C ASN A 64 -10.15 -27.15 1.05
N PHE A 65 -10.79 -26.91 -0.10
CA PHE A 65 -12.24 -26.97 -0.34
C PHE A 65 -13.07 -25.92 0.41
N HIS A 66 -12.48 -25.14 1.30
CA HIS A 66 -13.10 -23.97 1.90
C HIS A 66 -12.57 -22.69 1.24
N LYS A 67 -11.25 -22.61 1.12
CA LYS A 67 -10.57 -21.53 0.42
C LYS A 67 -9.87 -22.05 -0.82
N LEU A 68 -9.83 -21.22 -1.86
CA LEU A 68 -9.05 -21.45 -3.06
C LEU A 68 -8.15 -20.24 -3.28
N ARG A 69 -6.84 -20.49 -3.45
CA ARG A 69 -5.87 -19.49 -3.86
C ARG A 69 -5.41 -19.74 -5.28
N PHE A 70 -5.40 -18.68 -6.06
CA PHE A 70 -4.95 -18.69 -7.45
C PHE A 70 -3.74 -17.78 -7.58
N TYR A 71 -2.61 -18.32 -7.98
CA TYR A 71 -1.37 -17.61 -8.19
C TYR A 71 -1.05 -17.52 -9.68
N VAL A 72 -0.47 -16.40 -10.10
CA VAL A 72 0.03 -16.18 -11.45
C VAL A 72 1.52 -15.87 -11.39
N ASP A 73 2.31 -16.68 -12.08
CA ASP A 73 3.77 -16.62 -12.21
C ASP A 73 4.57 -16.80 -10.92
N ASP A 74 4.30 -16.07 -9.86
CA ASP A 74 5.08 -16.07 -8.63
C ASP A 74 4.24 -16.42 -7.37
N ALA A 75 4.92 -16.67 -6.26
CA ALA A 75 4.34 -17.11 -4.99
C ALA A 75 3.98 -15.97 -4.04
N THR A 76 4.20 -14.72 -4.45
CA THR A 76 4.08 -13.54 -3.57
C THR A 76 2.68 -12.97 -3.53
N GLU A 77 1.97 -13.04 -4.65
CA GLU A 77 0.63 -12.49 -4.81
C GLU A 77 -0.34 -13.56 -5.28
N TYR A 78 -1.55 -13.54 -4.76
CA TYR A 78 -2.61 -14.48 -5.11
C TYR A 78 -3.98 -13.85 -4.95
N GLU A 79 -4.94 -14.36 -5.72
CA GLU A 79 -6.36 -14.17 -5.46
C GLU A 79 -6.86 -15.26 -4.52
N GLU A 80 -7.53 -14.90 -3.44
CA GLU A 80 -8.16 -15.85 -2.52
C GLU A 80 -9.69 -15.77 -2.60
N PHE A 81 -10.30 -16.92 -2.71
CA PHE A 81 -11.76 -17.07 -2.77
C PHE A 81 -12.24 -17.95 -1.62
N ASP A 82 -13.20 -17.45 -0.83
CA ASP A 82 -13.96 -18.26 0.11
C ASP A 82 -15.09 -18.95 -0.64
N LEU A 83 -14.96 -20.25 -0.86
CA LEU A 83 -15.88 -21.02 -1.71
C LEU A 83 -17.30 -21.17 -1.13
N TYR A 84 -17.49 -20.92 0.18
CA TYR A 84 -18.79 -20.95 0.83
C TYR A 84 -19.46 -19.58 0.93
N ASN A 85 -18.70 -18.49 0.78
CA ASN A 85 -19.18 -17.11 0.95
C ASN A 85 -18.88 -16.24 -0.28
N LEU A 86 -19.03 -16.78 -1.49
CA LEU A 86 -18.88 -16.01 -2.72
C LEU A 86 -20.09 -15.10 -2.92
N ASP A 87 -19.89 -13.80 -2.75
CA ASP A 87 -20.85 -12.81 -3.22
C ASP A 87 -20.80 -12.65 -4.75
N LYS A 88 -21.61 -11.78 -5.31
CA LYS A 88 -21.72 -11.59 -6.76
C LYS A 88 -20.39 -11.11 -7.38
N GLU A 89 -19.68 -10.21 -6.72
CA GLU A 89 -18.42 -9.64 -7.26
C GLU A 89 -17.25 -10.64 -7.11
N SER A 90 -17.16 -11.31 -5.98
CA SER A 90 -16.20 -12.39 -5.76
C SER A 90 -16.43 -13.56 -6.73
N PHE A 91 -17.69 -13.89 -7.01
CA PHE A 91 -18.01 -14.91 -8.00
C PHE A 91 -17.62 -14.49 -9.43
N LYS A 92 -17.84 -13.23 -9.82
CA LYS A 92 -17.38 -12.72 -11.12
C LYS A 92 -15.85 -12.85 -11.27
N ARG A 93 -15.10 -12.44 -10.24
CA ARG A 93 -13.62 -12.59 -10.24
C ARG A 93 -13.22 -14.06 -10.32
N PHE A 94 -13.79 -14.91 -9.47
CA PHE A 94 -13.57 -16.36 -9.49
C PHE A 94 -13.81 -16.95 -10.88
N TYR A 95 -14.92 -16.60 -11.52
CA TYR A 95 -15.26 -17.03 -12.87
C TYR A 95 -14.25 -16.54 -13.92
N LEU A 96 -13.81 -15.27 -13.84
CA LEU A 96 -12.82 -14.71 -14.76
C LEU A 96 -11.47 -15.45 -14.68
N TYR A 97 -11.04 -15.82 -13.48
CA TYR A 97 -9.79 -16.55 -13.29
C TYR A 97 -9.85 -18.01 -13.72
N LEU A 98 -10.99 -18.67 -13.56
CA LEU A 98 -11.10 -20.13 -13.72
C LEU A 98 -11.86 -20.59 -14.97
N ARG A 99 -12.51 -19.69 -15.72
CA ARG A 99 -13.21 -20.09 -16.92
C ARG A 99 -12.25 -20.65 -17.97
N LYS A 100 -12.66 -21.76 -18.58
CA LYS A 100 -11.84 -22.54 -19.52
C LYS A 100 -11.20 -21.69 -20.64
N GLU A 101 -12.02 -20.93 -21.36
CA GLU A 101 -11.55 -20.11 -22.51
C GLU A 101 -10.57 -19.01 -22.04
N GLY A 102 -10.80 -18.46 -20.84
CA GLY A 102 -9.91 -17.47 -20.23
C GLY A 102 -8.55 -18.05 -19.90
N LEU A 103 -8.52 -19.19 -19.26
CA LEU A 103 -7.30 -19.88 -18.84
C LEU A 103 -6.50 -20.46 -20.01
N LEU A 104 -7.19 -21.22 -20.89
CA LEU A 104 -6.52 -22.03 -21.90
C LEU A 104 -6.21 -21.28 -23.18
N ASP A 105 -7.11 -20.37 -23.61
CA ASP A 105 -7.00 -19.75 -24.93
C ASP A 105 -6.50 -18.32 -24.88
N LYS A 106 -6.92 -17.56 -23.87
CA LYS A 106 -6.65 -16.12 -23.75
C LYS A 106 -5.58 -15.77 -22.73
N ASN A 107 -5.13 -16.73 -21.91
CA ASN A 107 -4.19 -16.47 -20.80
C ASN A 107 -4.66 -15.31 -19.90
N LEU A 108 -5.99 -15.24 -19.71
CA LEU A 108 -6.67 -14.08 -19.13
C LEU A 108 -6.19 -13.73 -17.70
N PRO A 109 -5.95 -14.69 -16.79
CA PRO A 109 -5.48 -14.33 -15.45
C PRO A 109 -4.12 -13.62 -15.47
N LYS A 110 -3.23 -14.00 -16.39
CA LYS A 110 -1.93 -13.34 -16.55
C LYS A 110 -2.11 -11.93 -17.11
N LEU A 111 -2.93 -11.77 -18.15
CA LEU A 111 -3.22 -10.45 -18.72
C LEU A 111 -3.86 -9.52 -17.69
N LEU A 112 -4.80 -10.01 -16.87
CA LEU A 112 -5.42 -9.22 -15.81
C LEU A 112 -4.39 -8.77 -14.77
N LYS A 113 -3.48 -9.65 -14.36
CA LYS A 113 -2.40 -9.30 -13.43
C LYS A 113 -1.46 -8.24 -14.03
N GLU A 114 -1.05 -8.41 -15.27
CA GLU A 114 -0.17 -7.47 -15.98
C GLU A 114 -0.86 -6.11 -16.20
N GLU A 115 -2.13 -6.10 -16.55
CA GLU A 115 -2.92 -4.88 -16.74
C GLU A 115 -3.14 -4.13 -15.44
N THR A 116 -3.48 -4.83 -14.35
CA THR A 116 -3.59 -4.24 -13.01
C THR A 116 -2.27 -3.64 -12.56
N LYS A 117 -1.17 -4.38 -12.68
CA LYS A 117 0.17 -3.90 -12.34
C LYS A 117 0.57 -2.67 -13.16
N PHE A 118 0.31 -2.67 -14.46
CA PHE A 118 0.58 -1.53 -15.33
C PHE A 118 -0.24 -0.30 -14.89
N HIS A 119 -1.51 -0.51 -14.53
CA HIS A 119 -2.40 0.55 -14.06
C HIS A 119 -1.91 1.15 -12.73
N GLU A 120 -1.57 0.31 -11.75
CA GLU A 120 -0.99 0.72 -10.46
C GLU A 120 0.33 1.50 -10.64
N GLU A 121 1.24 1.01 -11.51
CA GLU A 121 2.49 1.71 -11.82
C GLU A 121 2.25 3.08 -12.47
N LYS A 122 1.27 3.18 -13.36
CA LYS A 122 0.93 4.44 -14.02
C LYS A 122 0.37 5.44 -13.01
N ILE A 123 -0.60 5.03 -12.19
CA ILE A 123 -1.20 5.90 -11.15
C ILE A 123 -0.13 6.33 -10.15
N SER A 124 0.75 5.42 -9.72
CA SER A 124 1.85 5.76 -8.83
C SER A 124 2.80 6.79 -9.43
N LYS A 125 3.10 6.71 -10.74
CA LYS A 125 3.92 7.72 -11.44
C LYS A 125 3.20 9.06 -11.53
N ASP A 126 1.90 9.06 -11.82
CA ASP A 126 1.09 10.28 -11.90
C ASP A 126 0.99 10.95 -10.53
N LEU A 127 0.71 10.19 -9.47
CA LEU A 127 0.73 10.68 -8.09
C LEU A 127 2.09 11.28 -7.71
N TYR A 128 3.19 10.59 -8.03
CA TYR A 128 4.53 11.09 -7.72
C TYR A 128 4.82 12.41 -8.44
N ARG A 129 4.41 12.53 -9.70
CA ARG A 129 4.52 13.78 -10.48
C ARG A 129 3.76 14.93 -9.81
N ASP A 130 2.50 14.70 -9.47
CA ASP A 130 1.62 15.73 -8.89
C ASP A 130 2.07 16.10 -7.46
N TYR A 131 2.48 15.11 -6.67
CA TYR A 131 3.10 15.33 -5.36
C TYR A 131 4.39 16.16 -5.46
N SER A 132 5.28 15.84 -6.40
CA SER A 132 6.55 16.57 -6.59
C SER A 132 6.32 17.99 -7.08
N ALA A 133 5.34 18.20 -7.95
CA ALA A 133 4.94 19.52 -8.42
C ALA A 133 4.41 20.38 -7.26
N PHE A 134 3.50 19.82 -6.46
CA PHE A 134 3.00 20.51 -5.27
C PHE A 134 4.12 20.83 -4.26
N LYS A 135 4.99 19.88 -3.98
CA LYS A 135 6.13 20.07 -3.06
C LYS A 135 7.00 21.24 -3.47
N ASN A 136 7.34 21.35 -4.75
CA ASN A 136 8.17 22.43 -5.27
C ASN A 136 7.44 23.78 -5.14
N LYS A 137 6.19 23.87 -5.56
CA LYS A 137 5.37 25.08 -5.41
C LYS A 137 5.25 25.51 -3.94
N PHE A 138 4.95 24.57 -3.05
CA PHE A 138 4.82 24.82 -1.63
C PHE A 138 6.14 25.33 -1.03
N PHE A 139 7.26 24.66 -1.36
CA PHE A 139 8.59 25.10 -0.89
C PHE A 139 8.96 26.49 -1.37
N GLU A 140 8.79 26.79 -2.67
CA GLU A 140 9.06 28.14 -3.23
C GLU A 140 8.18 29.19 -2.55
N ASN A 141 6.92 28.90 -2.31
CA ASN A 141 5.98 29.80 -1.64
C ASN A 141 6.42 30.11 -0.20
N ILE A 142 6.72 29.09 0.59
CA ILE A 142 7.17 29.32 1.98
C ILE A 142 8.51 30.02 2.06
N VAL A 143 9.44 29.79 1.14
CA VAL A 143 10.72 30.53 1.08
C VAL A 143 10.47 32.01 0.76
N LYS A 144 9.58 32.31 -0.18
CA LYS A 144 9.20 33.69 -0.55
C LYS A 144 8.56 34.43 0.62
N ASN A 145 7.62 33.77 1.31
CA ASN A 145 6.78 34.41 2.34
C ASN A 145 7.45 34.43 3.74
N ASN A 146 8.57 33.71 3.92
CA ASN A 146 9.25 33.59 5.20
C ASN A 146 10.77 33.79 5.07
N PRO A 147 11.21 34.97 4.54
CA PRO A 147 12.63 35.22 4.24
C PRO A 147 13.53 35.27 5.48
N GLN A 148 12.96 35.34 6.68
CA GLN A 148 13.67 35.33 7.96
C GLN A 148 14.27 33.98 8.34
N TYR A 149 13.78 32.88 7.69
CA TYR A 149 14.21 31.52 8.01
C TYR A 149 15.18 30.98 6.96
N ASP A 150 16.08 30.11 7.42
CA ASP A 150 17.00 29.38 6.54
C ASP A 150 16.26 28.46 5.56
N LYS A 151 16.71 28.42 4.29
CA LYS A 151 16.08 27.63 3.23
C LYS A 151 16.06 26.13 3.51
N LEU A 152 17.15 25.59 4.06
CA LEU A 152 17.22 24.16 4.40
C LEU A 152 16.23 23.82 5.51
N LEU A 153 16.11 24.70 6.49
CA LEU A 153 15.15 24.55 7.57
C LEU A 153 13.72 24.57 7.02
N LEU A 154 13.39 25.53 6.14
CA LEU A 154 12.09 25.58 5.47
C LEU A 154 11.83 24.34 4.61
N PHE A 155 12.85 23.81 3.92
CA PHE A 155 12.70 22.57 3.17
C PHE A 155 12.33 21.39 4.07
N LYS A 156 12.99 21.22 5.22
CA LYS A 156 12.65 20.19 6.20
C LYS A 156 11.23 20.35 6.75
N LYS A 157 10.77 21.60 6.91
CA LYS A 157 9.39 21.89 7.35
C LYS A 157 8.37 21.63 6.25
N SER A 158 8.69 21.93 4.98
CA SER A 158 7.82 21.56 3.86
C SER A 158 7.65 20.06 3.75
N GLN A 159 8.72 19.30 3.93
CA GLN A 159 8.65 17.85 3.95
C GLN A 159 7.72 17.34 5.07
N LYS A 160 7.88 17.84 6.31
CA LYS A 160 7.01 17.46 7.42
C LYS A 160 5.52 17.77 7.17
N PHE A 161 5.22 18.91 6.52
CA PHE A 161 3.87 19.25 6.12
C PHE A 161 3.31 18.23 5.12
N LEU A 162 4.08 17.91 4.09
CA LEU A 162 3.69 16.95 3.05
C LEU A 162 3.51 15.54 3.61
N ASP A 163 4.36 15.13 4.55
CA ASP A 163 4.22 13.85 5.24
C ASP A 163 2.91 13.77 6.04
N ARG A 164 2.48 14.88 6.68
CA ARG A 164 1.18 15.00 7.34
C ARG A 164 0.03 14.84 6.35
N ILE A 165 0.12 15.49 5.19
CA ILE A 165 -0.91 15.40 4.13
C ILE A 165 -1.01 13.96 3.61
N LEU A 166 0.11 13.34 3.26
CA LEU A 166 0.12 11.95 2.80
C LEU A 166 -0.48 11.00 3.84
N PHE A 167 -0.12 11.17 5.12
CA PHE A 167 -0.72 10.37 6.19
C PHE A 167 -2.23 10.49 6.20
N ILE A 168 -2.77 11.72 6.10
CA ILE A 168 -4.22 11.96 6.11
C ILE A 168 -4.89 11.26 4.93
N LEU A 169 -4.34 11.42 3.71
CA LEU A 169 -4.87 10.82 2.49
C LEU A 169 -4.92 9.28 2.59
N PHE A 170 -3.85 8.65 3.08
CA PHE A 170 -3.85 7.21 3.31
C PHE A 170 -4.78 6.78 4.45
N ALA A 171 -4.86 7.55 5.53
CA ALA A 171 -5.67 7.21 6.69
C ALA A 171 -7.17 7.32 6.40
N GLU A 172 -7.60 8.32 5.60
CA GLU A 172 -9.01 8.46 5.22
C GLU A 172 -9.48 7.32 4.32
N ASP A 173 -8.67 6.91 3.34
CA ASP A 173 -9.02 5.82 2.43
C ASP A 173 -8.97 4.43 3.10
N LYS A 174 -8.17 4.29 4.16
CA LYS A 174 -8.17 3.10 5.03
C LYS A 174 -9.25 3.14 6.12
N ASN A 175 -10.13 4.14 6.12
CA ASN A 175 -11.16 4.35 7.14
C ASN A 175 -10.63 4.45 8.57
N LEU A 176 -9.40 4.92 8.75
CA LEU A 176 -8.79 5.17 10.06
C LEU A 176 -9.20 6.54 10.62
N ILE A 177 -9.57 7.46 9.73
CA ILE A 177 -10.15 8.77 10.03
C ILE A 177 -11.36 9.00 9.13
N PRO A 178 -12.22 10.01 9.41
CA PRO A 178 -13.35 10.33 8.55
C PRO A 178 -12.91 10.63 7.11
N THR A 179 -13.63 10.09 6.13
CA THR A 179 -13.37 10.27 4.71
C THR A 179 -13.46 11.73 4.27
N ASN A 180 -12.72 12.08 3.23
CA ASN A 180 -12.66 13.44 2.63
C ASN A 180 -12.17 14.51 3.63
N ALA A 181 -11.28 14.19 4.55
CA ALA A 181 -10.78 15.12 5.57
C ALA A 181 -10.13 16.35 4.92
N ILE A 182 -9.28 16.16 3.90
CA ILE A 182 -8.65 17.24 3.15
C ILE A 182 -9.70 18.10 2.43
N SER A 183 -10.59 17.47 1.66
CA SER A 183 -11.62 18.18 0.89
C SER A 183 -12.55 18.98 1.79
N ARG A 184 -12.95 18.45 2.95
CA ARG A 184 -13.78 19.16 3.94
C ARG A 184 -13.11 20.41 4.49
N VAL A 185 -11.79 20.39 4.73
CA VAL A 185 -11.06 21.58 5.16
C VAL A 185 -11.09 22.65 4.07
N VAL A 186 -10.83 22.26 2.81
CA VAL A 186 -10.86 23.18 1.68
C VAL A 186 -12.27 23.72 1.43
N GLU A 187 -13.29 22.88 1.49
CA GLU A 187 -14.71 23.30 1.35
C GLU A 187 -15.13 24.24 2.48
N SER A 188 -14.78 23.95 3.73
CA SER A 188 -15.03 24.82 4.87
C SER A 188 -14.39 26.20 4.69
N TRP A 189 -13.17 26.23 4.17
CA TRP A 189 -12.49 27.48 3.84
C TRP A 189 -13.22 28.26 2.74
N ALA A 190 -13.61 27.56 1.66
CA ALA A 190 -14.27 28.19 0.50
C ALA A 190 -15.67 28.71 0.81
N LEU A 191 -16.36 28.14 1.81
CA LEU A 191 -17.70 28.55 2.23
C LEU A 191 -17.69 29.62 3.33
N ALA A 192 -16.53 29.95 3.91
CA ALA A 192 -16.42 30.96 4.94
C ALA A 192 -16.71 32.38 4.35
N ASP A 193 -17.55 33.14 5.04
CA ASP A 193 -17.76 34.54 4.74
C ASP A 193 -16.59 35.42 5.25
N ASP A 194 -16.54 36.67 4.84
CA ASP A 194 -15.47 37.61 5.21
C ASP A 194 -15.27 37.77 6.72
N LEU A 195 -16.30 37.53 7.52
CA LEU A 195 -16.24 37.63 8.97
C LEU A 195 -15.68 36.39 9.65
N GLN A 196 -15.76 35.25 8.95
CA GLN A 196 -15.30 33.95 9.43
C GLN A 196 -14.01 33.47 8.75
N TYR A 197 -13.48 34.26 7.80
CA TYR A 197 -12.29 33.91 7.06
C TYR A 197 -11.11 33.64 7.98
N LYS A 198 -10.45 32.52 7.72
CA LYS A 198 -9.13 32.16 8.26
C LYS A 198 -8.27 31.66 7.11
N PRO A 199 -6.95 31.92 7.13
CA PRO A 199 -6.05 31.29 6.14
C PRO A 199 -6.25 29.77 6.10
N LEU A 200 -6.25 29.21 4.90
CA LEU A 200 -6.47 27.76 4.71
C LEU A 200 -5.42 26.94 5.50
N TYR A 201 -4.20 27.44 5.58
CA TYR A 201 -3.14 26.81 6.39
C TYR A 201 -3.50 26.72 7.87
N ASP A 202 -4.21 27.71 8.43
CA ASP A 202 -4.67 27.69 9.83
C ASP A 202 -5.73 26.62 10.07
N LEU A 203 -6.60 26.37 9.10
CA LEU A 203 -7.56 25.27 9.19
C LEU A 203 -6.87 23.90 9.17
N PHE A 204 -5.81 23.75 8.38
CA PHE A 204 -5.00 22.53 8.43
C PHE A 204 -4.29 22.35 9.78
N LYS A 205 -3.82 23.42 10.43
CA LYS A 205 -3.25 23.34 11.79
C LYS A 205 -4.28 22.84 12.80
N ILE A 206 -5.54 23.25 12.68
CA ILE A 206 -6.64 22.72 13.53
C ILE A 206 -6.81 21.21 13.28
N LEU A 207 -6.85 20.76 12.02
CA LEU A 207 -6.94 19.33 11.70
C LEU A 207 -5.74 18.55 12.28
N PHE A 208 -4.53 19.09 12.18
CA PHE A 208 -3.31 18.46 12.75
C PHE A 208 -3.39 18.36 14.26
N THR A 209 -3.95 19.36 14.94
CA THR A 209 -4.20 19.31 16.38
C THR A 209 -5.21 18.21 16.74
N HIS A 210 -6.30 18.09 15.97
CA HIS A 210 -7.26 17.01 16.16
C HIS A 210 -6.64 15.61 15.97
N LEU A 211 -5.71 15.47 15.02
CA LEU A 211 -4.98 14.22 14.82
C LEU A 211 -3.97 13.94 15.91
N ASN A 212 -3.35 14.98 16.51
CA ASN A 212 -2.41 14.81 17.60
C ASN A 212 -3.08 14.41 18.91
N GLU A 213 -4.21 15.04 19.24
CA GLU A 213 -4.85 14.97 20.55
C GLU A 213 -6.09 14.06 20.59
N GLY A 214 -6.60 13.73 19.39
CA GLY A 214 -7.92 13.14 19.23
C GLY A 214 -9.03 14.20 19.26
N HIS A 215 -10.13 13.95 18.58
CA HIS A 215 -11.25 14.89 18.53
C HIS A 215 -12.57 14.18 18.22
N VAL A 216 -13.62 14.58 18.94
CA VAL A 216 -15.00 14.15 18.65
C VAL A 216 -15.77 15.33 18.06
N TYR A 217 -16.18 15.21 16.80
CA TYR A 217 -16.96 16.23 16.13
C TYR A 217 -18.41 16.24 16.60
N LYS A 218 -19.08 17.39 16.47
CA LYS A 218 -20.51 17.52 16.79
C LYS A 218 -21.41 16.55 16.01
N SER A 219 -20.97 16.09 14.86
CA SER A 219 -21.63 15.07 14.02
C SER A 219 -21.51 13.65 14.57
N GLY A 220 -20.77 13.44 15.66
CA GLY A 220 -20.48 12.13 16.23
C GLY A 220 -19.27 11.41 15.59
N TYR A 221 -18.61 12.02 14.60
CA TYR A 221 -17.35 11.50 14.09
C TYR A 221 -16.24 11.65 15.13
N GLU A 222 -15.40 10.63 15.24
CA GLU A 222 -14.26 10.61 16.15
C GLU A 222 -12.96 10.44 15.35
N ILE A 223 -11.97 11.27 15.63
CA ILE A 223 -10.57 11.09 15.24
C ILE A 223 -9.82 10.61 16.48
N PRO A 224 -9.24 9.39 16.47
CA PRO A 224 -8.39 8.94 17.56
C PRO A 224 -7.07 9.73 17.58
N ALA A 225 -6.46 9.84 18.75
CA ALA A 225 -5.15 10.48 18.89
C ALA A 225 -4.05 9.63 18.21
N TYR A 226 -3.33 10.24 17.27
CA TYR A 226 -2.18 9.63 16.60
C TYR A 226 -0.87 10.11 17.24
N GLY A 227 -0.46 9.48 18.34
CA GLY A 227 0.68 9.89 19.18
C GLY A 227 2.08 9.63 18.62
N GLY A 228 2.27 9.54 17.30
CA GLY A 228 3.53 9.16 16.64
C GLY A 228 4.55 10.28 16.40
N GLY A 229 4.37 11.48 16.96
CA GLY A 229 5.28 12.62 16.75
C GLY A 229 5.10 13.37 15.43
N LEU A 230 4.43 12.80 14.41
CA LEU A 230 4.19 13.46 13.13
C LEU A 230 3.34 14.72 13.28
N PHE A 231 2.26 14.64 14.06
CA PHE A 231 1.32 15.74 14.30
C PHE A 231 1.65 16.58 15.53
N THR A 232 2.69 16.23 16.28
CA THR A 232 3.14 17.06 17.44
C THR A 232 3.36 18.51 16.99
N PRO A 233 2.90 19.51 17.78
CA PRO A 233 3.11 20.92 17.49
C PRO A 233 4.57 21.24 17.13
N ASP A 234 4.75 22.05 16.10
CA ASP A 234 6.06 22.45 15.61
C ASP A 234 6.07 23.98 15.49
N PRO A 235 6.68 24.70 16.46
CA PRO A 235 6.58 26.15 16.54
C PRO A 235 6.98 26.87 15.25
N LEU A 236 7.97 26.34 14.52
CA LEU A 236 8.38 26.95 13.25
C LEU A 236 7.37 26.61 12.15
N LEU A 237 7.03 25.33 11.96
CA LEU A 237 6.06 24.92 10.95
C LEU A 237 4.70 25.61 11.19
N ASP A 238 4.29 25.75 12.44
CA ASP A 238 3.01 26.37 12.80
C ASP A 238 3.00 27.91 12.63
N SER A 239 4.20 28.54 12.51
CA SER A 239 4.36 29.99 12.34
C SER A 239 4.58 30.45 10.89
N ILE A 240 4.87 29.56 9.94
CA ILE A 240 5.11 29.94 8.56
C ILE A 240 3.86 30.51 7.89
N LYS A 241 4.10 31.42 6.94
CA LYS A 241 3.06 31.98 6.08
C LYS A 241 3.01 31.21 4.77
N VAL A 242 1.80 30.81 4.40
CA VAL A 242 1.53 30.06 3.16
C VAL A 242 0.35 30.73 2.45
N ASP A 243 0.46 30.92 1.15
CA ASP A 243 -0.64 31.45 0.35
C ASP A 243 -1.71 30.38 0.11
N ASP A 244 -2.99 30.75 0.28
CA ASP A 244 -4.12 29.81 0.23
C ASP A 244 -4.24 29.10 -1.12
N ASP A 245 -3.97 29.80 -2.23
CA ASP A 245 -4.07 29.26 -3.59
C ASP A 245 -3.13 28.07 -3.83
N ILE A 246 -1.96 28.06 -3.17
CA ILE A 246 -1.00 26.95 -3.27
C ILE A 246 -1.54 25.69 -2.61
N LEU A 247 -2.33 25.82 -1.55
CA LEU A 247 -2.87 24.67 -0.83
C LEU A 247 -4.14 24.13 -1.49
N LYS A 248 -5.02 25.03 -1.95
CA LYS A 248 -6.36 24.67 -2.42
C LYS A 248 -6.31 23.67 -3.58
N ASP A 249 -5.70 24.07 -4.69
CA ASP A 249 -5.84 23.32 -5.95
C ASP A 249 -5.00 22.02 -5.93
N ASP A 250 -3.76 22.08 -5.46
CA ASP A 250 -2.87 20.93 -5.45
C ASP A 250 -3.30 19.86 -4.42
N LEU A 251 -3.84 20.25 -3.25
CA LEU A 251 -4.38 19.28 -2.28
C LEU A 251 -5.64 18.58 -2.79
N LEU A 252 -6.51 19.30 -3.51
CA LEU A 252 -7.68 18.68 -4.16
C LEU A 252 -7.28 17.74 -5.30
N ILE A 253 -6.17 18.00 -6.00
CA ILE A 253 -5.63 17.06 -6.99
C ILE A 253 -5.16 15.77 -6.29
N LEU A 254 -4.38 15.88 -5.22
CA LEU A 254 -3.89 14.74 -4.47
C LEU A 254 -5.01 13.94 -3.81
N SER A 255 -6.10 14.58 -3.38
CA SER A 255 -7.26 13.89 -2.78
C SER A 255 -8.15 13.12 -3.77
N LYS A 256 -7.86 13.19 -5.08
CA LYS A 256 -8.59 12.41 -6.10
C LYS A 256 -8.04 10.99 -6.31
N TYR A 257 -6.83 10.72 -5.84
CA TYR A 257 -6.24 9.39 -5.91
C TYR A 257 -6.87 8.46 -4.88
N ASP A 258 -7.12 7.21 -5.23
CA ASP A 258 -7.54 6.16 -4.29
C ASP A 258 -6.31 5.50 -3.68
N TYR A 259 -6.02 5.86 -2.43
CA TYR A 259 -4.87 5.34 -1.67
C TYR A 259 -5.13 3.95 -1.07
N ASN A 260 -6.32 3.39 -1.28
CA ASN A 260 -6.67 2.05 -0.84
C ASN A 260 -6.45 0.99 -1.91
N THR A 261 -6.85 1.29 -3.14
CA THR A 261 -6.88 0.32 -4.26
C THR A 261 -5.88 0.63 -5.35
N ASP A 262 -5.69 1.90 -5.70
CA ASP A 262 -4.94 2.30 -6.89
C ASP A 262 -3.49 2.67 -6.60
N VAL A 263 -3.20 3.11 -5.38
CA VAL A 263 -1.85 3.54 -4.99
C VAL A 263 -1.12 2.42 -4.26
N ASP A 264 -0.06 1.92 -4.86
CA ASP A 264 0.82 0.95 -4.18
C ASP A 264 1.51 1.62 -2.97
N VAL A 265 1.46 0.96 -1.83
CA VAL A 265 2.16 1.38 -0.60
C VAL A 265 3.65 1.63 -0.83
N ASN A 266 4.25 0.98 -1.82
CA ASN A 266 5.64 1.20 -2.21
C ASN A 266 5.91 2.64 -2.68
N ILE A 267 4.90 3.38 -3.14
CA ILE A 267 5.08 4.79 -3.54
C ILE A 267 5.52 5.66 -2.38
N LEU A 268 5.03 5.39 -1.15
CA LEU A 268 5.49 6.09 0.05
C LEU A 268 6.99 5.89 0.25
N GLY A 269 7.46 4.64 0.07
CA GLY A 269 8.89 4.34 0.13
C GLY A 269 9.70 5.13 -0.89
N HIS A 270 9.22 5.22 -2.12
CA HIS A 270 9.86 6.02 -3.17
C HIS A 270 9.85 7.51 -2.84
N ILE A 271 8.75 8.06 -2.33
CA ILE A 271 8.65 9.46 -1.91
C ILE A 271 9.68 9.76 -0.81
N PHE A 272 9.75 8.92 0.24
CA PHE A 272 10.71 9.10 1.34
C PHE A 272 12.17 8.96 0.87
N GLU A 273 12.44 7.99 0.02
CA GLU A 273 13.75 7.74 -0.55
C GLU A 273 14.27 8.93 -1.41
N HIS A 274 13.38 9.49 -2.24
CA HIS A 274 13.70 10.70 -3.02
C HIS A 274 13.89 11.93 -2.15
N SER A 275 13.09 12.10 -1.12
CA SER A 275 13.18 13.23 -0.19
C SER A 275 14.54 13.30 0.51
N LEU A 276 15.13 12.16 0.87
CA LEU A 276 16.48 12.11 1.44
C LEU A 276 17.54 12.61 0.45
N SER A 277 17.44 12.21 -0.81
CA SER A 277 18.38 12.66 -1.86
C SER A 277 18.27 14.17 -2.12
N GLU A 278 17.05 14.71 -2.08
CA GLU A 278 16.82 16.16 -2.28
C GLU A 278 17.35 16.99 -1.12
N ILE A 279 17.26 16.51 0.12
CA ILE A 279 17.88 17.17 1.28
C ILE A 279 19.39 17.32 1.05
N GLU A 280 20.05 16.25 0.60
CA GLU A 280 21.47 16.26 0.31
C GLU A 280 21.84 17.24 -0.81
N GLU A 281 21.04 17.25 -1.89
CA GLU A 281 21.25 18.20 -3.00
C GLU A 281 21.12 19.66 -2.55
N ILE A 282 20.14 19.95 -1.69
CA ILE A 282 19.96 21.31 -1.15
C ILE A 282 21.10 21.67 -0.19
N GLU A 283 21.49 20.76 0.71
CA GLU A 283 22.61 20.97 1.62
C GLU A 283 23.92 21.25 0.86
N ALA A 284 24.22 20.48 -0.18
CA ALA A 284 25.43 20.67 -0.98
C ALA A 284 25.41 22.01 -1.77
N LYS A 285 24.26 22.33 -2.40
CA LYS A 285 24.11 23.63 -3.10
C LYS A 285 24.30 24.82 -2.17
N LEU A 286 23.81 24.76 -0.94
CA LEU A 286 24.01 25.82 0.06
C LEU A 286 25.44 25.95 0.52
N LYS A 287 26.19 24.83 0.49
CA LYS A 287 27.65 24.83 0.81
C LYS A 287 28.54 25.16 -0.37
N GLY A 288 27.98 25.29 -1.59
CA GLY A 288 28.75 25.51 -2.82
C GLY A 288 29.50 24.26 -3.28
N GLU A 289 29.04 23.07 -2.87
CA GLU A 289 29.62 21.78 -3.23
C GLU A 289 28.84 21.15 -4.40
N ASP A 290 29.56 20.50 -5.33
CA ASP A 290 28.91 19.70 -6.37
C ASP A 290 28.42 18.35 -5.80
N VAL A 291 27.16 18.01 -6.07
CA VAL A 291 26.59 16.76 -5.64
C VAL A 291 27.02 15.61 -6.56
N ASP A 292 27.91 14.77 -6.09
CA ASP A 292 28.20 13.51 -6.77
C ASP A 292 27.08 12.49 -6.48
N LYS A 293 26.10 12.41 -7.39
CA LYS A 293 24.96 11.49 -7.29
C LYS A 293 25.37 10.01 -7.16
N SER A 294 26.61 9.66 -7.49
CA SER A 294 27.12 8.29 -7.34
C SER A 294 27.50 7.95 -5.90
N LYS A 295 27.79 8.97 -5.06
CA LYS A 295 28.26 8.85 -3.69
C LYS A 295 27.27 9.34 -2.63
N GLY A 296 26.03 9.66 -3.01
CA GLY A 296 25.00 10.12 -2.08
C GLY A 296 24.82 9.15 -0.90
N LYS A 297 24.47 9.69 0.27
CA LYS A 297 24.25 8.94 1.53
C LYS A 297 23.31 7.75 1.33
N ARG A 298 22.27 7.92 0.49
CA ARG A 298 21.33 6.85 0.13
C ARG A 298 22.06 5.58 -0.33
N LYS A 299 23.04 5.71 -1.24
CA LYS A 299 23.84 4.57 -1.72
C LYS A 299 24.85 4.10 -0.68
N LYS A 300 25.47 5.05 0.01
CA LYS A 300 26.50 4.76 1.02
C LYS A 300 25.92 4.09 2.26
N ASP A 301 24.76 4.52 2.71
CA ASP A 301 24.09 4.02 3.92
C ASP A 301 23.10 2.90 3.60
N GLY A 302 22.97 2.52 2.31
CA GLY A 302 22.08 1.44 1.87
C GLY A 302 20.60 1.71 2.16
N VAL A 303 20.17 2.98 2.12
CA VAL A 303 18.80 3.38 2.36
C VAL A 303 17.95 3.06 1.14
N PHE A 304 17.30 1.90 1.18
CA PHE A 304 16.34 1.47 0.16
C PHE A 304 15.08 0.98 0.83
N TYR A 305 13.95 1.36 0.25
CA TYR A 305 12.66 0.84 0.71
C TYR A 305 12.57 -0.66 0.40
N THR A 306 12.28 -1.46 1.42
CA THR A 306 12.22 -2.91 1.25
C THR A 306 10.93 -3.30 0.52
N PRO A 307 11.01 -3.95 -0.66
CA PRO A 307 9.82 -4.36 -1.42
C PRO A 307 8.87 -5.24 -0.60
N LYS A 308 7.57 -5.10 -0.86
CA LYS A 308 6.48 -5.81 -0.14
C LYS A 308 6.69 -7.32 -0.03
N TYR A 309 7.17 -7.97 -1.10
CA TYR A 309 7.41 -9.42 -1.08
C TYR A 309 8.54 -9.83 -0.13
N ILE A 310 9.60 -9.00 -0.01
CA ILE A 310 10.69 -9.25 0.95
C ILE A 310 10.19 -9.02 2.38
N THR A 311 9.45 -7.93 2.61
CA THR A 311 8.85 -7.62 3.91
C THR A 311 7.91 -8.74 4.35
N LYS A 312 7.04 -9.20 3.43
CA LYS A 312 6.16 -10.34 3.68
C LYS A 312 6.95 -11.61 4.05
N TYR A 313 7.98 -11.93 3.28
CA TYR A 313 8.83 -13.09 3.56
C TYR A 313 9.48 -12.99 4.96
N ILE A 314 10.01 -11.82 5.31
CA ILE A 314 10.62 -11.58 6.63
C ILE A 314 9.58 -11.80 7.73
N VAL A 315 8.40 -11.17 7.61
CA VAL A 315 7.32 -11.27 8.60
C VAL A 315 6.84 -12.70 8.75
N ASP A 316 6.58 -13.40 7.64
CA ASP A 316 6.09 -14.78 7.65
C ASP A 316 7.10 -15.75 8.34
N ASN A 317 8.40 -15.53 8.15
CA ASN A 317 9.45 -16.39 8.69
C ASN A 317 9.98 -15.96 10.07
N THR A 318 9.51 -14.86 10.62
CA THR A 318 9.88 -14.35 11.96
C THR A 318 8.67 -14.24 12.87
N VAL A 319 8.01 -13.08 12.87
CA VAL A 319 6.85 -12.80 13.73
C VAL A 319 5.69 -13.75 13.44
N GLY A 320 5.38 -14.01 12.16
CA GLY A 320 4.31 -14.92 11.76
C GLY A 320 4.54 -16.35 12.27
N LYS A 321 5.78 -16.84 12.17
CA LYS A 321 6.16 -18.15 12.73
C LYS A 321 5.98 -18.19 14.25
N LEU A 322 6.46 -17.16 14.94
CA LEU A 322 6.33 -17.02 16.39
C LEU A 322 4.85 -16.95 16.83
N CYS A 323 4.01 -16.22 16.08
CA CYS A 323 2.58 -16.15 16.33
C CYS A 323 1.91 -17.52 16.16
N ASN A 324 2.26 -18.28 15.12
CA ASN A 324 1.74 -19.62 14.90
C ASN A 324 2.16 -20.60 16.00
N GLU A 325 3.41 -20.54 16.45
CA GLU A 325 3.90 -21.34 17.59
C GLU A 325 3.13 -20.99 18.87
N LYS A 326 2.94 -19.71 19.16
CA LYS A 326 2.15 -19.26 20.34
C LYS A 326 0.69 -19.65 20.23
N LYS A 327 0.09 -19.54 19.05
CA LYS A 327 -1.28 -19.97 18.77
C LYS A 327 -1.46 -21.46 19.07
N SER A 328 -0.50 -22.29 18.66
CA SER A 328 -0.50 -23.74 18.94
C SER A 328 -0.36 -24.04 20.44
N ILE A 329 0.55 -23.34 21.15
CA ILE A 329 0.75 -23.50 22.59
C ILE A 329 -0.49 -23.12 23.41
N LEU A 330 -1.22 -22.10 22.96
CA LEU A 330 -2.41 -21.58 23.62
C LEU A 330 -3.70 -22.29 23.17
N GLU A 331 -3.58 -23.33 22.32
CA GLU A 331 -4.71 -24.11 21.76
C GLU A 331 -5.79 -23.22 21.10
N LEU A 332 -5.35 -22.10 20.50
CA LEU A 332 -6.24 -21.15 19.84
C LEU A 332 -6.61 -21.65 18.44
N ASP A 333 -7.78 -22.25 18.30
CA ASP A 333 -8.24 -22.88 17.05
C ASP A 333 -8.79 -21.89 16.01
N GLN A 334 -9.06 -20.65 16.38
CA GLN A 334 -9.69 -19.66 15.50
C GLN A 334 -8.71 -18.54 15.15
N ASP A 335 -8.84 -18.00 13.94
CA ASP A 335 -8.19 -16.75 13.57
C ASP A 335 -8.81 -15.62 14.40
N PHE A 336 -7.97 -14.94 15.20
CA PHE A 336 -8.39 -13.79 15.96
C PHE A 336 -8.66 -12.62 15.03
N ASP A 337 -9.88 -12.09 15.08
CA ASP A 337 -10.19 -10.80 14.51
C ASP A 337 -9.74 -9.72 15.52
N ILE A 338 -8.59 -9.11 15.27
CA ILE A 338 -7.98 -8.08 16.12
C ILE A 338 -8.97 -6.92 16.35
N VAL A 339 -9.81 -6.60 15.38
CA VAL A 339 -10.80 -5.53 15.48
C VAL A 339 -11.89 -5.86 16.51
N LYS A 340 -12.29 -7.12 16.60
CA LYS A 340 -13.26 -7.57 17.63
C LYS A 340 -12.66 -7.55 19.03
N TYR A 341 -11.37 -7.89 19.16
CA TYR A 341 -10.68 -7.91 20.45
C TYR A 341 -10.52 -6.50 21.04
N GLN A 342 -10.16 -5.51 20.23
CA GLN A 342 -10.04 -4.12 20.66
C GLN A 342 -11.37 -3.52 21.16
N LYS A 343 -12.52 -3.94 20.58
CA LYS A 343 -13.85 -3.49 21.04
C LYS A 343 -14.33 -4.13 22.33
N SER A 344 -13.80 -5.30 22.70
CA SER A 344 -14.20 -6.01 23.93
C SER A 344 -13.37 -5.66 25.16
N SER A 345 -12.25 -4.98 25.00
CA SER A 345 -11.32 -4.60 26.07
C SER A 345 -11.36 -3.10 26.42
N GLY A 346 -12.33 -2.34 25.89
CA GLY A 346 -12.58 -0.93 26.20
C GLY A 346 -13.65 -0.73 27.26
#